data_62b6eff4cf18d18ee9a599212126e704
#
_entry.id   62b6eff4cf18d18ee9a599212126e704
#
_cell.length_a   1.000
_cell.length_b   1.000
_cell.length_c   1.000
_cell.angle_alpha   90.00
_cell.angle_beta   90.00
_cell.angle_gamma   90.00
#
_symmetry.space_group_name_H-M   'P 1'
#
loop_
_entity.id
_entity.type
_entity.pdbx_description
1 polymer ?
#
loop_
_entity_poly.entity_id
_entity_poly.type
_entity_poly.pdbx_seq_one_letter_code
_entity_poly.pdbx_strand_id
1 'polypeptide(L)'
;MAQKDYYDILGVSKNASQDEIKKAYRKLARKYHPDHAGGDKASEDKFKEISEAYAVLSDEEKRKQYDTYGSEDFQQRYSQEDIFRGSNVEDILREFGFGGGTFFTNLGRGKKSAGMGGGRFSFDPESIFGFGGGGQQETARMKGGDVESELAVTIQDIFHGATKTISLTSPSGGTEQLTVKIPKGWITGKKLRFSGRGQPSPYGGPAGDLYVRSKVVNDPVYKQKDHDLYIDREIKLTEALLGSKISVPTVDGKQLSLNIPKGTQHKQKMRLSGHGLPHMKGGKAGDLYVVINIKMPKRLTDKQKELVQQLAETGL
;
A
#
# COMPACT_ATOMS: atom_id res chain seq x y z
N MET A 1 -20.40 -20.13 34.54
CA MET A 1 -19.00 -19.72 34.38
C MET A 1 -18.96 -18.22 34.57
N ALA A 2 -18.10 -17.68 35.42
CA ALA A 2 -18.02 -16.25 35.64
C ALA A 2 -17.63 -15.55 34.32
N GLN A 3 -18.46 -14.64 33.89
CA GLN A 3 -18.28 -13.89 32.63
C GLN A 3 -17.12 -12.94 32.84
N LYS A 4 -16.11 -13.00 31.93
CA LYS A 4 -14.91 -12.17 32.00
C LYS A 4 -15.27 -10.73 31.71
N ASP A 5 -14.75 -9.80 32.51
CA ASP A 5 -14.85 -8.36 32.26
C ASP A 5 -14.16 -8.01 30.92
N TYR A 6 -14.75 -7.11 30.12
CA TYR A 6 -14.19 -6.70 28.83
C TYR A 6 -12.78 -6.07 28.96
N TYR A 7 -12.48 -5.42 30.08
CA TYR A 7 -11.15 -4.93 30.38
C TYR A 7 -10.15 -6.06 30.58
N ASP A 8 -10.58 -7.15 31.25
CA ASP A 8 -9.75 -8.35 31.44
C ASP A 8 -9.52 -9.10 30.12
N ILE A 9 -10.53 -9.15 29.23
CA ILE A 9 -10.43 -9.78 27.91
C ILE A 9 -9.37 -9.06 27.07
N LEU A 10 -9.33 -7.72 27.08
CA LEU A 10 -8.32 -6.93 26.37
C LEU A 10 -7.00 -6.82 27.14
N GLY A 11 -6.95 -7.19 28.42
CA GLY A 11 -5.78 -7.08 29.27
C GLY A 11 -5.37 -5.62 29.55
N VAL A 12 -6.35 -4.74 29.73
CA VAL A 12 -6.17 -3.32 30.04
C VAL A 12 -6.82 -2.93 31.35
N SER A 13 -6.41 -1.82 31.95
CA SER A 13 -7.05 -1.33 33.19
C SER A 13 -8.39 -0.64 32.87
N LYS A 14 -9.28 -0.55 33.89
CA LYS A 14 -10.55 0.18 33.75
C LYS A 14 -10.38 1.68 33.43
N ASN A 15 -9.21 2.25 33.74
CA ASN A 15 -8.87 3.63 33.43
C ASN A 15 -8.09 3.79 32.12
N ALA A 16 -7.98 2.74 31.30
CA ALA A 16 -7.22 2.77 30.06
C ALA A 16 -7.79 3.82 29.09
N SER A 17 -6.89 4.54 28.42
CA SER A 17 -7.22 5.48 27.36
C SER A 17 -7.71 4.74 26.11
N GLN A 18 -8.39 5.45 25.21
CA GLN A 18 -8.86 4.90 23.93
C GLN A 18 -7.70 4.37 23.08
N ASP A 19 -6.54 5.03 23.12
CA ASP A 19 -5.34 4.58 22.41
C ASP A 19 -4.76 3.28 22.98
N GLU A 20 -4.78 3.11 24.30
CA GLU A 20 -4.35 1.87 24.96
C GLU A 20 -5.29 0.71 24.63
N ILE A 21 -6.61 0.92 24.67
CA ILE A 21 -7.63 -0.05 24.27
C ILE A 21 -7.42 -0.47 22.81
N LYS A 22 -7.23 0.49 21.90
CA LYS A 22 -6.98 0.24 20.48
C LYS A 22 -5.67 -0.54 20.26
N LYS A 23 -4.61 -0.21 21.01
CA LYS A 23 -3.31 -0.89 20.94
C LYS A 23 -3.38 -2.33 21.45
N ALA A 24 -4.09 -2.56 22.55
CA ALA A 24 -4.32 -3.89 23.12
C ALA A 24 -5.11 -4.77 22.14
N TYR A 25 -6.22 -4.25 21.61
CA TYR A 25 -7.02 -4.95 20.61
C TYR A 25 -6.16 -5.36 19.39
N ARG A 26 -5.39 -4.44 18.82
CA ARG A 26 -4.52 -4.72 17.68
C ARG A 26 -3.53 -5.86 17.95
N LYS A 27 -2.96 -5.89 19.13
CA LYS A 27 -2.02 -6.95 19.54
C LYS A 27 -2.70 -8.32 19.63
N LEU A 28 -3.88 -8.36 20.24
CA LEU A 28 -4.66 -9.60 20.43
C LEU A 28 -5.28 -10.10 19.12
N ALA A 29 -5.84 -9.21 18.30
CA ALA A 29 -6.40 -9.53 17.00
C ALA A 29 -5.35 -10.18 16.07
N ARG A 30 -4.12 -9.67 16.07
CA ARG A 30 -3.01 -10.29 15.33
C ARG A 30 -2.64 -11.69 15.85
N LYS A 31 -2.69 -11.87 17.18
CA LYS A 31 -2.32 -13.14 17.82
C LYS A 31 -3.35 -14.25 17.56
N TYR A 32 -4.65 -13.90 17.56
CA TYR A 32 -5.75 -14.86 17.43
C TYR A 32 -6.41 -14.82 16.04
N HIS A 33 -5.69 -14.32 15.04
CA HIS A 33 -6.14 -14.29 13.66
C HIS A 33 -6.38 -15.70 13.11
N PRO A 34 -7.52 -15.99 12.45
CA PRO A 34 -7.81 -17.31 11.90
C PRO A 34 -6.76 -17.83 10.91
N ASP A 35 -6.14 -16.95 10.09
CA ASP A 35 -5.08 -17.34 9.17
C ASP A 35 -3.78 -17.76 9.87
N HIS A 36 -3.51 -17.20 11.06
CA HIS A 36 -2.33 -17.58 11.86
C HIS A 36 -2.59 -18.73 12.83
N ALA A 37 -3.84 -18.93 13.22
CA ALA A 37 -4.25 -19.94 14.19
C ALA A 37 -4.65 -21.28 13.56
N GLY A 38 -4.49 -21.46 12.24
CA GLY A 38 -4.74 -22.74 11.55
C GLY A 38 -6.18 -23.26 11.64
N GLY A 39 -7.17 -22.38 11.86
CA GLY A 39 -8.59 -22.78 11.98
C GLY A 39 -8.98 -23.41 13.33
N ASP A 40 -8.19 -23.20 14.38
CA ASP A 40 -8.51 -23.66 15.73
C ASP A 40 -9.71 -22.90 16.30
N LYS A 41 -10.77 -23.67 16.64
CA LYS A 41 -12.02 -23.15 17.17
C LYS A 41 -11.84 -22.33 18.46
N ALA A 42 -10.89 -22.68 19.30
CA ALA A 42 -10.62 -21.95 20.52
C ALA A 42 -10.02 -20.56 20.25
N SER A 43 -9.26 -20.40 19.17
CA SER A 43 -8.73 -19.12 18.70
C SER A 43 -9.80 -18.25 18.05
N GLU A 44 -10.73 -18.84 17.31
CA GLU A 44 -11.89 -18.14 16.77
C GLU A 44 -12.79 -17.59 17.88
N ASP A 45 -13.09 -18.40 18.90
CA ASP A 45 -13.94 -17.97 20.02
C ASP A 45 -13.26 -16.84 20.81
N LYS A 46 -11.95 -16.89 21.03
CA LYS A 46 -11.19 -15.79 21.65
C LYS A 46 -11.19 -14.54 20.79
N PHE A 47 -11.09 -14.68 19.47
CA PHE A 47 -11.13 -13.53 18.58
C PHE A 47 -12.50 -12.83 18.63
N LYS A 48 -13.59 -13.59 18.78
CA LYS A 48 -14.95 -13.06 18.98
C LYS A 48 -15.04 -12.27 20.28
N GLU A 49 -14.60 -12.85 21.41
CA GLU A 49 -14.60 -12.19 22.71
C GLU A 49 -13.81 -10.87 22.69
N ILE A 50 -12.64 -10.87 22.04
CA ILE A 50 -11.76 -9.70 21.90
C ILE A 50 -12.42 -8.62 21.05
N SER A 51 -13.10 -9.00 19.96
CA SER A 51 -13.77 -8.05 19.06
C SER A 51 -15.00 -7.44 19.72
N GLU A 52 -15.76 -8.21 20.49
CA GLU A 52 -16.90 -7.74 21.27
C GLU A 52 -16.45 -6.76 22.37
N ALA A 53 -15.42 -7.11 23.14
CA ALA A 53 -14.84 -6.23 24.16
C ALA A 53 -14.37 -4.89 23.57
N TYR A 54 -13.73 -4.93 22.39
CA TYR A 54 -13.29 -3.72 21.73
C TYR A 54 -14.48 -2.88 21.20
N ALA A 55 -15.51 -3.50 20.63
CA ALA A 55 -16.70 -2.79 20.13
C ALA A 55 -17.40 -1.98 21.23
N VAL A 56 -17.40 -2.48 22.46
CA VAL A 56 -17.98 -1.77 23.62
C VAL A 56 -17.03 -0.71 24.18
N LEU A 57 -15.75 -1.06 24.40
CA LEU A 57 -14.82 -0.16 25.10
C LEU A 57 -14.24 0.95 24.20
N SER A 58 -14.33 0.80 22.88
CA SER A 58 -13.88 1.84 21.93
C SER A 58 -14.89 2.96 21.71
N ASP A 59 -16.15 2.74 22.04
CA ASP A 59 -17.21 3.73 21.95
C ASP A 59 -17.45 4.34 23.34
N GLU A 60 -17.39 5.67 23.45
CA GLU A 60 -17.50 6.35 24.75
C GLU A 60 -18.87 6.17 25.41
N GLU A 61 -19.95 6.09 24.63
CA GLU A 61 -21.29 5.92 25.17
C GLU A 61 -21.49 4.49 25.63
N LYS A 62 -21.12 3.49 24.85
CA LYS A 62 -21.20 2.07 25.22
C LYS A 62 -20.30 1.76 26.40
N ARG A 63 -19.10 2.33 26.47
CA ARG A 63 -18.19 2.18 27.59
C ARG A 63 -18.80 2.73 28.88
N LYS A 64 -19.39 3.93 28.86
CA LYS A 64 -20.08 4.51 30.02
C LYS A 64 -21.22 3.64 30.50
N GLN A 65 -22.01 3.07 29.58
CA GLN A 65 -23.11 2.17 29.92
C GLN A 65 -22.58 0.86 30.49
N TYR A 66 -21.54 0.29 29.92
CA TYR A 66 -20.88 -0.90 30.44
C TYR A 66 -20.29 -0.68 31.84
N ASP A 67 -19.64 0.44 32.07
CA ASP A 67 -19.07 0.82 33.37
C ASP A 67 -20.18 1.07 34.43
N THR A 68 -21.38 1.50 33.99
CA THR A 68 -22.52 1.77 34.89
C THR A 68 -23.29 0.51 35.26
N TYR A 69 -23.54 -0.39 34.30
CA TYR A 69 -24.41 -1.56 34.50
C TYR A 69 -23.66 -2.86 34.76
N GLY A 70 -22.36 -2.93 34.42
CA GLY A 70 -21.56 -4.14 34.52
C GLY A 70 -21.79 -5.11 33.35
N SER A 71 -21.01 -6.19 33.32
CA SER A 71 -21.00 -7.16 32.20
C SER A 71 -22.32 -7.94 32.05
N GLU A 72 -22.98 -8.32 33.14
CA GLU A 72 -24.17 -9.15 33.09
C GLU A 72 -25.40 -8.38 32.61
N ASP A 73 -25.66 -7.19 33.16
CA ASP A 73 -26.81 -6.37 32.79
C ASP A 73 -26.63 -5.74 31.39
N PHE A 74 -25.41 -5.47 30.98
CA PHE A 74 -25.12 -4.92 29.66
C PHE A 74 -25.46 -5.92 28.55
N GLN A 75 -25.07 -7.19 28.69
CA GLN A 75 -25.39 -8.23 27.71
C GLN A 75 -26.88 -8.63 27.65
N GLN A 76 -27.62 -8.44 28.73
CA GLN A 76 -29.07 -8.64 28.69
C GLN A 76 -29.81 -7.54 27.94
N ARG A 77 -29.24 -6.33 27.89
CA ARG A 77 -29.86 -5.15 27.26
C ARG A 77 -29.47 -4.96 25.81
N TYR A 78 -28.25 -5.39 25.41
CA TYR A 78 -27.71 -5.22 24.09
C TYR A 78 -27.51 -6.56 23.40
N SER A 79 -28.13 -6.73 22.24
CA SER A 79 -27.83 -7.87 21.36
C SER A 79 -26.41 -7.75 20.77
N GLN A 80 -25.85 -8.86 20.30
CA GLN A 80 -24.56 -8.81 19.61
C GLN A 80 -24.59 -7.84 18.41
N GLU A 81 -25.72 -7.75 17.71
CA GLU A 81 -25.89 -6.81 16.58
C GLU A 81 -25.82 -5.35 17.04
N ASP A 82 -26.42 -5.02 18.21
CA ASP A 82 -26.36 -3.68 18.77
C ASP A 82 -24.97 -3.29 19.26
N ILE A 83 -24.21 -4.25 19.77
CA ILE A 83 -22.84 -4.06 20.23
C ILE A 83 -21.92 -3.65 19.06
N PHE A 84 -22.06 -4.31 17.91
CA PHE A 84 -21.24 -4.02 16.72
C PHE A 84 -21.76 -2.83 15.89
N ARG A 85 -23.00 -2.43 16.06
CA ARG A 85 -23.62 -1.32 15.33
C ARG A 85 -22.92 0.00 15.68
N GLY A 86 -22.33 0.67 14.67
CA GLY A 86 -21.61 1.95 14.84
C GLY A 86 -20.23 1.84 15.48
N SER A 87 -19.71 0.63 15.71
CA SER A 87 -18.35 0.46 16.23
C SER A 87 -17.31 0.52 15.09
N ASN A 88 -16.15 1.12 15.37
CA ASN A 88 -15.01 1.21 14.41
C ASN A 88 -14.24 -0.12 14.24
N VAL A 89 -14.81 -1.25 14.68
CA VAL A 89 -14.18 -2.57 14.59
C VAL A 89 -13.91 -2.95 13.13
N GLU A 90 -14.89 -2.67 12.26
CA GLU A 90 -14.82 -3.01 10.84
C GLU A 90 -13.75 -2.19 10.11
N ASP A 91 -13.61 -0.92 10.42
CA ASP A 91 -12.58 -0.05 9.84
C ASP A 91 -11.18 -0.48 10.27
N ILE A 92 -11.01 -0.91 11.52
CA ILE A 92 -9.73 -1.41 12.02
C ILE A 92 -9.40 -2.77 11.41
N LEU A 93 -10.38 -3.67 11.29
CA LEU A 93 -10.19 -4.94 10.60
C LEU A 93 -9.81 -4.73 9.13
N ARG A 94 -10.43 -3.76 8.46
CA ARG A 94 -10.11 -3.38 7.08
C ARG A 94 -8.70 -2.78 6.95
N GLU A 95 -8.25 -1.97 7.91
CA GLU A 95 -6.90 -1.41 7.97
C GLU A 95 -5.82 -2.52 8.09
N PHE A 96 -6.16 -3.65 8.72
CA PHE A 96 -5.26 -4.80 8.89
C PHE A 96 -5.34 -5.85 7.78
N GLY A 97 -6.08 -5.58 6.67
CA GLY A 97 -6.21 -6.52 5.57
C GLY A 97 -7.27 -7.62 5.78
N PHE A 98 -8.09 -7.50 6.82
CA PHE A 98 -9.20 -8.40 7.14
C PHE A 98 -10.49 -8.09 6.33
N GLY A 99 -10.36 -7.46 5.18
CA GLY A 99 -11.46 -7.04 4.32
C GLY A 99 -12.20 -8.16 3.60
N GLY A 100 -12.49 -9.26 4.28
CA GLY A 100 -13.33 -10.34 3.75
C GLY A 100 -14.58 -10.49 4.60
N GLY A 101 -15.71 -9.97 4.13
CA GLY A 101 -17.03 -9.98 4.80
C GLY A 101 -17.64 -11.35 5.12
N THR A 102 -16.86 -12.41 5.15
CA THR A 102 -17.31 -13.78 5.46
C THR A 102 -17.26 -14.12 6.96
N PHE A 103 -16.53 -13.35 7.75
CA PHE A 103 -16.31 -13.69 9.15
C PHE A 103 -17.53 -13.35 10.03
N PHE A 104 -18.14 -12.19 9.82
CA PHE A 104 -19.30 -11.76 10.64
C PHE A 104 -20.62 -12.41 10.23
N THR A 105 -20.79 -12.80 8.96
CA THR A 105 -22.02 -13.48 8.51
C THR A 105 -22.15 -14.91 9.01
N ASN A 106 -21.04 -15.54 9.41
CA ASN A 106 -21.05 -16.90 9.96
C ASN A 106 -21.24 -16.95 11.48
N LEU A 107 -21.17 -15.79 12.15
CA LEU A 107 -21.27 -15.67 13.61
C LEU A 107 -22.72 -15.79 14.12
N GLY A 108 -23.71 -15.45 13.29
CA GLY A 108 -25.14 -15.37 13.68
C GLY A 108 -26.01 -16.56 13.29
N ARG A 109 -25.48 -17.56 12.55
CA ARG A 109 -26.32 -18.66 12.06
C ARG A 109 -25.89 -20.02 12.61
N GLY A 110 -26.55 -20.40 13.70
CA GLY A 110 -26.61 -21.78 14.17
C GLY A 110 -27.16 -22.72 13.08
N LYS A 111 -26.44 -23.83 12.91
CA LYS A 111 -26.73 -25.01 12.08
C LYS A 111 -28.15 -25.11 11.54
N LYS A 112 -28.34 -25.12 10.23
CA LYS A 112 -29.11 -26.16 9.50
C LYS A 112 -28.88 -26.12 7.98
N SER A 113 -28.58 -27.29 7.49
CA SER A 113 -28.89 -27.85 6.16
C SER A 113 -27.91 -27.62 5.00
N ALA A 114 -27.37 -28.74 4.58
CA ALA A 114 -26.64 -29.02 3.35
C ALA A 114 -27.46 -28.74 2.07
N GLY A 115 -26.79 -28.26 1.01
CA GLY A 115 -27.37 -28.12 -0.33
C GLY A 115 -26.33 -27.59 -1.33
N MET A 116 -25.86 -28.51 -2.14
CA MET A 116 -24.97 -28.44 -3.30
C MET A 116 -25.38 -27.39 -4.35
N GLY A 117 -24.43 -26.62 -4.90
CA GLY A 117 -24.66 -25.84 -6.11
C GLY A 117 -23.65 -24.72 -6.28
N GLY A 118 -22.66 -24.89 -7.17
CA GLY A 118 -21.67 -23.88 -7.51
C GLY A 118 -22.29 -22.68 -8.24
N GLY A 119 -22.05 -21.50 -7.74
CA GLY A 119 -22.37 -20.23 -8.37
C GLY A 119 -21.49 -19.16 -7.78
N ARG A 120 -20.69 -18.51 -8.61
CA ARG A 120 -19.93 -17.30 -8.26
C ARG A 120 -20.92 -16.19 -7.87
N PHE A 121 -21.15 -16.02 -6.60
CA PHE A 121 -21.86 -14.86 -6.09
C PHE A 121 -20.84 -13.79 -5.69
N SER A 122 -20.85 -12.71 -6.45
CA SER A 122 -20.24 -11.43 -6.08
C SER A 122 -21.01 -10.89 -4.87
N PHE A 123 -20.38 -10.88 -3.72
CA PHE A 123 -20.96 -10.39 -2.47
C PHE A 123 -20.79 -8.87 -2.42
N ASP A 124 -21.91 -8.15 -2.50
CA ASP A 124 -22.00 -6.72 -2.25
C ASP A 124 -22.39 -6.52 -0.78
N PRO A 125 -21.52 -5.92 0.06
CA PRO A 125 -21.79 -5.74 1.50
C PRO A 125 -22.95 -4.79 1.83
N GLU A 126 -23.37 -3.96 0.87
CA GLU A 126 -24.45 -3.00 1.08
C GLU A 126 -25.87 -3.60 1.02
N SER A 127 -26.04 -4.80 0.49
CA SER A 127 -27.36 -5.45 0.40
C SER A 127 -27.83 -6.15 1.68
N ILE A 128 -27.00 -6.30 2.70
CA ILE A 128 -27.31 -7.04 3.94
C ILE A 128 -27.91 -6.15 5.05
N PHE A 129 -27.70 -4.83 4.99
CA PHE A 129 -28.22 -3.91 6.02
C PHE A 129 -29.56 -3.26 5.69
N GLY A 130 -30.25 -3.69 4.64
CA GLY A 130 -31.49 -3.08 4.16
C GLY A 130 -32.80 -3.80 4.54
N PHE A 131 -32.85 -4.67 5.55
CA PHE A 131 -34.11 -5.35 5.88
C PHE A 131 -34.56 -5.11 7.33
N GLY A 132 -35.35 -4.06 7.53
CA GLY A 132 -36.08 -3.86 8.77
C GLY A 132 -36.57 -2.44 8.99
N GLY A 133 -37.76 -2.08 8.50
CA GLY A 133 -38.47 -0.88 8.93
C GLY A 133 -39.12 -0.09 7.78
N GLY A 134 -40.43 -0.22 7.62
CA GLY A 134 -41.24 0.41 6.58
C GLY A 134 -41.11 1.94 6.52
N GLY A 135 -41.03 2.48 5.34
CA GLY A 135 -41.15 3.90 5.07
C GLY A 135 -40.26 4.37 3.93
N GLN A 136 -40.87 4.54 2.75
CA GLN A 136 -40.33 5.13 1.53
C GLN A 136 -39.15 4.37 0.90
N GLN A 137 -39.46 3.78 -0.21
CA GLN A 137 -38.58 3.19 -1.21
C GLN A 137 -37.63 4.27 -1.77
N GLU A 138 -36.57 4.61 -1.01
CA GLU A 138 -35.37 5.14 -1.64
C GLU A 138 -34.77 3.96 -2.39
N THR A 139 -35.08 3.86 -3.68
CA THR A 139 -34.35 3.00 -4.61
C THR A 139 -32.87 3.29 -4.35
N ALA A 140 -32.15 2.30 -3.82
CA ALA A 140 -30.70 2.38 -3.64
C ALA A 140 -30.09 2.83 -4.96
N ARG A 141 -29.73 4.11 -5.04
CA ARG A 141 -29.19 4.73 -6.25
C ARG A 141 -27.83 4.11 -6.49
N MET A 142 -27.75 3.10 -7.35
CA MET A 142 -26.51 2.42 -7.65
C MET A 142 -25.44 3.43 -8.06
N LYS A 143 -24.27 3.34 -7.45
CA LYS A 143 -23.09 4.14 -7.78
C LYS A 143 -22.69 3.88 -9.24
N GLY A 144 -22.21 4.89 -9.95
CA GLY A 144 -21.62 4.76 -11.27
C GLY A 144 -20.34 3.93 -11.27
N GLY A 145 -19.92 3.44 -12.42
CA GLY A 145 -18.70 2.64 -12.58
C GLY A 145 -17.43 3.44 -12.28
N ASP A 146 -16.45 2.80 -11.65
CA ASP A 146 -15.13 3.38 -11.45
C ASP A 146 -14.33 3.36 -12.78
N VAL A 147 -13.45 4.33 -12.98
CA VAL A 147 -12.63 4.48 -14.20
C VAL A 147 -11.15 4.43 -13.81
N GLU A 148 -10.35 3.69 -14.57
CA GLU A 148 -8.89 3.74 -14.45
C GLU A 148 -8.29 4.49 -15.63
N SER A 149 -7.32 5.38 -15.37
CA SER A 149 -6.54 6.11 -16.36
C SER A 149 -5.06 6.00 -16.04
N GLU A 150 -4.21 5.92 -17.09
CA GLU A 150 -2.75 5.97 -16.91
C GLU A 150 -2.25 7.39 -17.12
N LEU A 151 -1.38 7.85 -16.22
CA LEU A 151 -0.69 9.13 -16.35
C LEU A 151 0.81 8.91 -16.53
N ALA A 152 1.31 9.35 -17.68
CA ALA A 152 2.75 9.34 -17.96
C ALA A 152 3.47 10.37 -17.09
N VAL A 153 4.47 9.90 -16.33
CA VAL A 153 5.30 10.72 -15.43
C VAL A 153 6.78 10.50 -15.73
N THR A 154 7.58 11.55 -15.65
CA THR A 154 9.03 11.47 -15.78
C THR A 154 9.68 11.23 -14.41
N ILE A 155 10.95 10.81 -14.41
CA ILE A 155 11.74 10.70 -13.17
C ILE A 155 11.85 12.05 -12.46
N GLN A 156 11.93 13.15 -13.19
CA GLN A 156 11.92 14.50 -12.65
C GLN A 156 10.59 14.85 -11.96
N ASP A 157 9.46 14.48 -12.57
CA ASP A 157 8.13 14.67 -11.96
C ASP A 157 8.03 13.92 -10.63
N ILE A 158 8.57 12.71 -10.56
CA ILE A 158 8.55 11.88 -9.34
C ILE A 158 9.47 12.48 -8.26
N PHE A 159 10.61 13.02 -8.66
CA PHE A 159 11.58 13.57 -7.73
C PHE A 159 11.12 14.89 -7.11
N HIS A 160 10.65 15.83 -7.94
CA HIS A 160 10.26 17.17 -7.50
C HIS A 160 8.79 17.26 -7.10
N GLY A 161 7.96 16.33 -7.55
CA GLY A 161 6.52 16.50 -7.63
C GLY A 161 6.16 17.38 -8.82
N ALA A 162 4.98 17.21 -9.36
CA ALA A 162 4.51 17.98 -10.51
C ALA A 162 3.00 18.17 -10.46
N THR A 163 2.50 19.08 -11.30
CA THR A 163 1.07 19.22 -11.54
C THR A 163 0.84 19.02 -13.03
N LYS A 164 0.00 18.03 -13.38
CA LYS A 164 -0.34 17.71 -14.77
C LYS A 164 -1.85 17.75 -14.99
N THR A 165 -2.26 18.23 -16.14
CA THR A 165 -3.67 18.21 -16.54
C THR A 165 -3.91 16.99 -17.43
N ILE A 166 -4.91 16.20 -17.10
CA ILE A 166 -5.40 15.09 -17.91
C ILE A 166 -6.77 15.45 -18.49
N SER A 167 -7.00 15.06 -19.73
CA SER A 167 -8.30 15.21 -20.39
C SER A 167 -9.08 13.90 -20.23
N LEU A 168 -10.23 13.96 -19.60
CA LEU A 168 -11.14 12.84 -19.42
C LEU A 168 -12.28 12.99 -20.40
N THR A 169 -12.57 11.95 -21.17
CA THR A 169 -13.76 11.94 -22.02
C THR A 169 -14.95 11.49 -21.18
N SER A 170 -15.90 12.40 -20.97
CA SER A 170 -17.14 12.05 -20.29
C SER A 170 -18.01 11.15 -21.19
N PRO A 171 -18.77 10.21 -20.64
CA PRO A 171 -19.73 9.40 -21.39
C PRO A 171 -20.80 10.24 -22.10
N SER A 172 -21.01 11.48 -21.65
CA SER A 172 -21.90 12.46 -22.31
C SER A 172 -21.28 13.17 -23.53
N GLY A 173 -20.05 12.77 -23.95
CA GLY A 173 -19.37 13.32 -25.12
C GLY A 173 -18.59 14.60 -24.87
N GLY A 174 -18.54 15.11 -23.63
CA GLY A 174 -17.72 16.26 -23.25
C GLY A 174 -16.30 15.86 -22.84
N THR A 175 -15.33 16.76 -23.05
CA THR A 175 -13.97 16.60 -22.52
C THR A 175 -13.83 17.43 -21.25
N GLU A 176 -13.60 16.80 -20.11
CA GLU A 176 -13.32 17.49 -18.85
C GLU A 176 -11.80 17.48 -18.60
N GLN A 177 -11.26 18.63 -18.22
CA GLN A 177 -9.85 18.72 -17.81
C GLN A 177 -9.73 18.56 -16.30
N LEU A 178 -8.96 17.57 -15.87
CA LEU A 178 -8.66 17.32 -14.47
C LEU A 178 -7.19 17.63 -14.17
N THR A 179 -6.96 18.52 -13.24
CA THR A 179 -5.61 18.83 -12.74
C THR A 179 -5.22 17.83 -11.66
N VAL A 180 -4.19 17.02 -11.94
CA VAL A 180 -3.64 16.00 -11.05
C VAL A 180 -2.35 16.51 -10.43
N LYS A 181 -2.34 16.64 -9.11
CA LYS A 181 -1.13 16.93 -8.35
C LYS A 181 -0.36 15.64 -8.08
N ILE A 182 0.81 15.50 -8.69
CA ILE A 182 1.71 14.36 -8.56
C ILE A 182 2.57 14.58 -7.30
N PRO A 183 2.43 13.74 -6.26
CA PRO A 183 3.28 13.85 -5.10
C PRO A 183 4.69 13.31 -5.38
N LYS A 184 5.69 13.79 -4.64
CA LYS A 184 7.04 13.24 -4.68
C LYS A 184 7.01 11.75 -4.36
N GLY A 185 7.79 10.95 -5.10
CA GLY A 185 7.86 9.51 -4.87
C GLY A 185 6.68 8.69 -5.39
N TRP A 186 5.87 9.25 -6.28
CA TRP A 186 4.75 8.53 -6.91
C TRP A 186 5.26 7.64 -8.05
N ILE A 187 5.88 6.52 -7.67
CA ILE A 187 6.51 5.55 -8.57
C ILE A 187 5.49 4.73 -9.38
N THR A 188 5.98 4.00 -10.38
CA THR A 188 5.17 3.14 -11.27
C THR A 188 4.20 2.25 -10.51
N GLY A 189 2.94 2.20 -10.99
CA GLY A 189 1.88 1.34 -10.46
C GLY A 189 1.13 1.90 -9.26
N LYS A 190 1.56 3.00 -8.67
CA LYS A 190 0.81 3.67 -7.60
C LYS A 190 -0.42 4.35 -8.18
N LYS A 191 -1.54 4.30 -7.43
CA LYS A 191 -2.82 4.90 -7.83
C LYS A 191 -3.17 6.12 -6.97
N LEU A 192 -3.72 7.14 -7.60
CA LEU A 192 -4.38 8.27 -6.93
C LEU A 192 -5.88 8.18 -7.22
N ARG A 193 -6.70 8.28 -6.17
CA ARG A 193 -8.17 8.24 -6.27
C ARG A 193 -8.73 9.65 -6.28
N PHE A 194 -9.65 9.89 -7.20
CA PHE A 194 -10.45 11.10 -7.30
C PHE A 194 -11.92 10.71 -7.17
N SER A 195 -12.50 10.96 -6.00
CA SER A 195 -13.88 10.58 -5.69
C SER A 195 -14.88 11.30 -6.59
N GLY A 196 -15.88 10.55 -7.08
CA GLY A 196 -16.97 11.10 -7.90
C GLY A 196 -16.55 11.55 -9.31
N ARG A 197 -15.38 11.15 -9.81
CA ARG A 197 -14.86 11.48 -11.14
C ARG A 197 -14.85 10.29 -12.10
N GLY A 198 -15.53 9.20 -11.74
CA GLY A 198 -15.76 8.03 -12.58
C GLY A 198 -16.98 8.21 -13.49
N GLN A 199 -17.57 7.11 -13.94
CA GLN A 199 -18.77 7.14 -14.77
C GLN A 199 -19.99 7.62 -13.97
N PRO A 200 -20.90 8.39 -14.59
CA PRO A 200 -22.16 8.74 -13.95
C PRO A 200 -23.01 7.48 -13.73
N SER A 201 -23.81 7.49 -12.69
CA SER A 201 -24.77 6.43 -12.43
C SER A 201 -25.93 6.50 -13.44
N PRO A 202 -26.27 5.42 -14.14
CA PRO A 202 -27.44 5.37 -15.02
C PRO A 202 -28.77 5.45 -14.25
N TYR A 203 -28.74 5.26 -12.92
CA TYR A 203 -29.91 5.26 -12.05
C TYR A 203 -30.01 6.51 -11.16
N GLY A 204 -29.28 7.60 -11.49
CA GLY A 204 -29.31 8.85 -10.74
C GLY A 204 -28.60 8.76 -9.36
N GLY A 205 -27.77 7.77 -9.16
CA GLY A 205 -26.88 7.63 -8.00
C GLY A 205 -25.61 8.49 -8.13
N PRO A 206 -24.72 8.47 -7.15
CA PRO A 206 -23.43 9.16 -7.21
C PRO A 206 -22.57 8.58 -8.34
N ALA A 207 -21.74 9.42 -8.95
CA ALA A 207 -20.75 8.97 -9.93
C ALA A 207 -19.71 8.04 -9.29
N GLY A 208 -19.11 7.16 -10.09
CA GLY A 208 -17.96 6.34 -9.71
C GLY A 208 -16.73 7.17 -9.39
N ASP A 209 -15.62 6.50 -9.09
CA ASP A 209 -14.34 7.14 -8.80
C ASP A 209 -13.38 6.99 -9.99
N LEU A 210 -12.47 7.95 -10.12
CA LEU A 210 -11.37 7.86 -11.07
C LEU A 210 -10.09 7.44 -10.33
N TYR A 211 -9.46 6.39 -10.80
CA TYR A 211 -8.15 5.94 -10.36
C TYR A 211 -7.10 6.28 -11.41
N VAL A 212 -6.21 7.21 -11.08
CA VAL A 212 -5.09 7.56 -11.94
C VAL A 212 -3.86 6.76 -11.52
N ARG A 213 -3.38 5.89 -12.43
CA ARG A 213 -2.20 5.06 -12.21
C ARG A 213 -0.97 5.73 -12.82
N SER A 214 0.14 5.76 -12.07
CA SER A 214 1.41 6.25 -12.60
C SER A 214 2.03 5.25 -13.58
N LYS A 215 2.52 5.77 -14.71
CA LYS A 215 3.35 5.05 -15.68
C LYS A 215 4.60 5.87 -15.96
N VAL A 216 5.73 5.41 -15.44
CA VAL A 216 7.00 6.13 -15.62
C VAL A 216 7.47 5.98 -17.07
N VAL A 217 7.75 7.11 -17.69
CA VAL A 217 8.32 7.16 -19.04
C VAL A 217 9.79 6.74 -18.96
N ASN A 218 10.25 6.00 -19.97
CA ASN A 218 11.67 5.62 -20.05
C ASN A 218 12.54 6.87 -20.13
N ASP A 219 13.47 6.96 -19.19
CA ASP A 219 14.47 8.03 -19.13
C ASP A 219 15.75 7.57 -19.85
N PRO A 220 16.40 8.41 -20.68
CA PRO A 220 17.61 8.04 -21.42
C PRO A 220 18.81 7.82 -20.50
N VAL A 221 18.81 8.39 -19.30
CA VAL A 221 19.95 8.38 -18.37
C VAL A 221 19.72 7.40 -17.23
N TYR A 222 18.51 7.39 -16.68
CA TYR A 222 18.19 6.62 -15.48
C TYR A 222 17.22 5.48 -15.77
N LYS A 223 17.52 4.30 -15.22
CA LYS A 223 16.61 3.16 -15.15
C LYS A 223 16.06 3.09 -13.73
N GLN A 224 14.73 3.08 -13.57
CA GLN A 224 14.08 3.00 -12.29
C GLN A 224 13.81 1.55 -11.90
N LYS A 225 14.06 1.24 -10.63
CA LYS A 225 13.55 0.02 -9.97
C LYS A 225 13.07 0.41 -8.58
N ASP A 226 11.77 0.42 -8.36
CA ASP A 226 11.13 0.96 -7.17
C ASP A 226 11.57 2.41 -6.89
N HIS A 227 12.18 2.68 -5.74
CA HIS A 227 12.73 4.00 -5.40
C HIS A 227 14.21 4.15 -5.76
N ASP A 228 14.86 3.07 -6.23
CA ASP A 228 16.24 3.09 -6.62
C ASP A 228 16.41 3.48 -8.10
N LEU A 229 17.50 4.14 -8.40
CA LEU A 229 17.88 4.54 -9.74
C LEU A 229 19.17 3.85 -10.16
N TYR A 230 19.27 3.52 -11.43
CA TYR A 230 20.43 2.92 -12.04
C TYR A 230 20.89 3.80 -13.20
N ILE A 231 22.19 4.07 -13.25
CA ILE A 231 22.83 4.82 -14.34
C ILE A 231 24.01 4.02 -14.87
N ASP A 232 24.09 3.88 -16.18
CA ASP A 232 25.24 3.26 -16.85
C ASP A 232 26.35 4.31 -17.06
N ARG A 233 27.59 3.97 -16.68
CA ARG A 233 28.77 4.80 -16.91
C ARG A 233 29.87 4.00 -17.57
N GLU A 234 30.38 4.52 -18.70
CA GLU A 234 31.50 3.93 -19.39
C GLU A 234 32.81 4.51 -18.87
N ILE A 235 33.76 3.63 -18.59
CA ILE A 235 35.17 3.97 -18.27
C ILE A 235 36.12 3.20 -19.16
N LYS A 236 37.33 3.70 -19.31
CA LYS A 236 38.39 3.01 -20.05
C LYS A 236 38.93 1.80 -19.28
N LEU A 237 39.46 0.81 -19.97
CA LEU A 237 40.12 -0.35 -19.34
C LEU A 237 41.20 0.08 -18.34
N THR A 238 42.03 1.04 -18.73
CA THR A 238 43.10 1.58 -17.88
C THR A 238 42.57 2.24 -16.61
N GLU A 239 41.43 2.93 -16.70
CA GLU A 239 40.76 3.54 -15.53
C GLU A 239 40.20 2.49 -14.59
N ALA A 240 39.72 1.35 -15.10
CA ALA A 240 39.28 0.23 -14.30
C ALA A 240 40.44 -0.47 -13.58
N LEU A 241 41.58 -0.63 -14.24
CA LEU A 241 42.78 -1.28 -13.68
C LEU A 241 43.44 -0.41 -12.61
N LEU A 242 43.69 0.85 -12.93
CA LEU A 242 44.47 1.79 -12.11
C LEU A 242 43.62 2.52 -11.07
N GLY A 243 42.30 2.49 -11.22
CA GLY A 243 41.37 3.32 -10.49
C GLY A 243 41.27 4.73 -11.13
N SER A 244 40.14 5.39 -10.88
CA SER A 244 39.90 6.72 -11.42
C SER A 244 38.82 7.46 -10.59
N LYS A 245 38.59 8.72 -10.94
CA LYS A 245 37.45 9.48 -10.44
C LYS A 245 36.57 9.87 -11.62
N ILE A 246 35.27 9.58 -11.48
CA ILE A 246 34.29 9.94 -12.50
C ILE A 246 33.24 10.88 -11.93
N SER A 247 32.64 11.69 -12.78
CA SER A 247 31.50 12.53 -12.44
C SER A 247 30.19 11.81 -12.75
N VAL A 248 29.28 11.75 -11.80
CA VAL A 248 27.97 11.10 -11.93
C VAL A 248 26.88 12.15 -11.70
N PRO A 249 25.99 12.40 -12.69
CA PRO A 249 24.87 13.29 -12.48
C PRO A 249 23.84 12.64 -11.55
N THR A 250 23.19 13.45 -10.76
CA THR A 250 22.07 13.07 -9.91
C THR A 250 20.78 13.72 -10.41
N VAL A 251 19.63 13.17 -10.02
CA VAL A 251 18.31 13.66 -10.47
C VAL A 251 18.06 15.11 -10.05
N ASP A 252 18.66 15.56 -8.95
CA ASP A 252 18.58 16.96 -8.48
C ASP A 252 19.50 17.92 -9.26
N GLY A 253 20.13 17.46 -10.35
CA GLY A 253 20.97 18.26 -11.25
C GLY A 253 22.41 18.46 -10.76
N LYS A 254 22.80 17.87 -9.63
CA LYS A 254 24.18 17.95 -9.13
C LYS A 254 25.08 16.92 -9.79
N GLN A 255 26.38 17.18 -9.74
CA GLN A 255 27.42 16.26 -10.17
C GLN A 255 28.16 15.73 -8.93
N LEU A 256 28.11 14.42 -8.73
CA LEU A 256 28.85 13.77 -7.65
C LEU A 256 30.14 13.16 -8.17
N SER A 257 31.23 13.35 -7.45
CA SER A 257 32.50 12.69 -7.73
C SER A 257 32.48 11.27 -7.12
N LEU A 258 32.56 10.25 -7.98
CA LEU A 258 32.62 8.85 -7.57
C LEU A 258 34.05 8.33 -7.78
N ASN A 259 34.65 7.78 -6.72
CA ASN A 259 35.96 7.15 -6.79
C ASN A 259 35.81 5.69 -7.24
N ILE A 260 36.47 5.33 -8.33
CA ILE A 260 36.52 3.99 -8.90
C ILE A 260 37.76 3.28 -8.34
N PRO A 261 37.59 2.19 -7.55
CA PRO A 261 38.72 1.42 -7.05
C PRO A 261 39.54 0.76 -8.16
N LYS A 262 40.79 0.48 -7.86
CA LYS A 262 41.64 -0.33 -8.74
C LYS A 262 41.08 -1.74 -8.88
N GLY A 263 41.13 -2.31 -10.08
CA GLY A 263 40.62 -3.65 -10.35
C GLY A 263 39.09 -3.74 -10.42
N THR A 264 38.38 -2.61 -10.67
CA THR A 264 36.94 -2.58 -10.85
C THR A 264 36.53 -3.43 -12.05
N GLN A 265 35.55 -4.34 -11.83
CA GLN A 265 35.08 -5.27 -12.86
C GLN A 265 33.95 -4.67 -13.70
N HIS A 266 33.81 -5.25 -14.91
CA HIS A 266 32.69 -4.90 -15.81
C HIS A 266 31.34 -5.22 -15.17
N LYS A 267 30.36 -4.28 -15.28
CA LYS A 267 29.04 -4.30 -14.65
C LYS A 267 29.04 -4.26 -13.12
N GLN A 268 30.17 -3.94 -12.50
CA GLN A 268 30.21 -3.67 -11.07
C GLN A 268 29.30 -2.50 -10.75
N LYS A 269 28.51 -2.64 -9.67
CA LYS A 269 27.56 -1.62 -9.20
C LYS A 269 28.15 -0.89 -8.00
N MET A 270 28.17 0.43 -8.07
CA MET A 270 28.58 1.30 -6.97
C MET A 270 27.38 2.05 -6.45
N ARG A 271 27.13 2.00 -5.15
CA ARG A 271 25.96 2.60 -4.51
C ARG A 271 26.28 4.00 -4.00
N LEU A 272 25.47 4.96 -4.36
CA LEU A 272 25.42 6.31 -3.82
C LEU A 272 24.15 6.42 -2.98
N SER A 273 24.29 6.31 -1.66
CA SER A 273 23.18 6.20 -0.73
C SER A 273 22.37 7.51 -0.67
N GLY A 274 21.04 7.38 -0.74
CA GLY A 274 20.11 8.51 -0.61
C GLY A 274 19.99 9.40 -1.86
N HIS A 275 20.57 9.00 -3.00
CA HIS A 275 20.49 9.74 -4.26
C HIS A 275 19.50 9.14 -5.28
N GLY A 276 18.62 8.26 -4.83
CA GLY A 276 17.48 7.73 -5.59
C GLY A 276 16.24 8.61 -5.47
N LEU A 277 15.07 8.01 -5.71
CA LEU A 277 13.78 8.69 -5.64
C LEU A 277 13.26 8.80 -4.20
N PRO A 278 12.58 9.88 -3.85
CA PRO A 278 11.98 10.04 -2.53
C PRO A 278 10.82 9.06 -2.31
N HIS A 279 10.42 8.85 -1.06
CA HIS A 279 9.19 8.13 -0.72
C HIS A 279 8.01 9.09 -0.52
N MET A 280 6.81 8.68 -0.93
CA MET A 280 5.58 9.51 -0.78
C MET A 280 5.27 9.91 0.67
N LYS A 281 5.57 9.03 1.61
CA LYS A 281 5.33 9.26 3.05
C LYS A 281 6.50 9.95 3.76
N GLY A 282 7.49 10.43 3.02
CA GLY A 282 8.73 10.94 3.59
C GLY A 282 9.69 9.83 4.03
N GLY A 283 10.80 10.20 4.67
CA GLY A 283 11.86 9.28 5.08
C GLY A 283 13.08 9.35 4.17
N LYS A 284 13.96 8.32 4.26
CA LYS A 284 15.16 8.25 3.43
C LYS A 284 14.76 7.98 1.98
N ALA A 285 15.37 8.70 1.05
CA ALA A 285 15.25 8.41 -0.38
C ALA A 285 15.90 7.05 -0.71
N GLY A 286 15.52 6.47 -1.84
CA GLY A 286 16.22 5.33 -2.43
C GLY A 286 17.66 5.64 -2.79
N ASP A 287 18.38 4.70 -3.37
CA ASP A 287 19.79 4.82 -3.70
C ASP A 287 20.00 4.98 -5.21
N LEU A 288 21.14 5.58 -5.59
CA LEU A 288 21.58 5.62 -6.98
C LEU A 288 22.69 4.59 -7.17
N TYR A 289 22.47 3.63 -8.05
CA TYR A 289 23.43 2.62 -8.43
C TYR A 289 24.11 3.01 -9.75
N VAL A 290 25.43 3.19 -9.71
CA VAL A 290 26.25 3.45 -10.89
C VAL A 290 26.78 2.11 -11.39
N VAL A 291 26.35 1.70 -12.58
CA VAL A 291 26.80 0.47 -13.24
C VAL A 291 27.99 0.80 -14.13
N ILE A 292 29.15 0.25 -13.78
CA ILE A 292 30.39 0.52 -14.50
C ILE A 292 30.51 -0.39 -15.72
N ASN A 293 30.51 0.20 -16.89
CA ASN A 293 30.75 -0.48 -18.17
C ASN A 293 32.16 -0.17 -18.66
N ILE A 294 32.99 -1.20 -18.72
CA ILE A 294 34.39 -1.05 -19.25
C ILE A 294 34.33 -1.06 -20.75
N LYS A 295 34.81 0.04 -21.36
CA LYS A 295 34.89 0.18 -22.79
C LYS A 295 36.20 -0.42 -23.32
N MET A 296 36.08 -1.52 -24.03
CA MET A 296 37.21 -2.13 -24.73
C MET A 296 37.46 -1.40 -26.05
N PRO A 297 38.70 -1.02 -26.36
CA PRO A 297 39.05 -0.40 -27.65
C PRO A 297 38.84 -1.39 -28.78
N LYS A 298 38.18 -0.97 -29.86
CA LYS A 298 37.97 -1.82 -31.05
C LYS A 298 39.24 -1.96 -31.89
N ARG A 299 40.14 -0.98 -31.86
CA ARG A 299 41.43 -0.95 -32.57
C ARG A 299 42.48 -0.39 -31.63
N LEU A 300 43.68 -0.95 -31.69
CA LEU A 300 44.85 -0.49 -30.97
C LEU A 300 45.81 0.14 -31.97
N THR A 301 46.50 1.19 -31.57
CA THR A 301 47.69 1.70 -32.29
C THR A 301 48.86 0.73 -32.07
N ASP A 302 49.88 0.78 -32.93
CA ASP A 302 51.03 -0.12 -32.82
C ASP A 302 51.70 -0.02 -31.46
N LYS A 303 51.87 1.20 -30.94
CA LYS A 303 52.41 1.44 -29.60
C LYS A 303 51.54 0.87 -28.49
N GLN A 304 50.21 0.97 -28.61
CA GLN A 304 49.29 0.37 -27.63
C GLN A 304 49.34 -1.16 -27.68
N LYS A 305 49.45 -1.74 -28.86
CA LYS A 305 49.60 -3.18 -29.05
C LYS A 305 50.86 -3.72 -28.39
N GLU A 306 52.00 -3.04 -28.59
CA GLU A 306 53.25 -3.38 -27.92
C GLU A 306 53.12 -3.35 -26.39
N LEU A 307 52.57 -2.27 -25.84
CA LEU A 307 52.37 -2.14 -24.38
C LEU A 307 51.45 -3.21 -23.83
N VAL A 308 50.38 -3.56 -24.55
CA VAL A 308 49.46 -4.63 -24.14
C VAL A 308 50.13 -6.00 -24.23
N GLN A 309 51.01 -6.23 -25.21
CA GLN A 309 51.80 -7.46 -25.28
C GLN A 309 52.78 -7.59 -24.10
N GLN A 310 53.49 -6.51 -23.77
CA GLN A 310 54.35 -6.48 -22.58
C GLN A 310 53.54 -6.72 -21.29
N LEU A 311 52.35 -6.16 -21.20
CA LEU A 311 51.46 -6.39 -20.05
C LEU A 311 51.03 -7.87 -19.96
N ALA A 312 50.71 -8.50 -21.08
CA ALA A 312 50.34 -9.93 -21.14
C ALA A 312 51.49 -10.85 -20.70
N GLU A 313 52.75 -10.47 -20.99
CA GLU A 313 53.95 -11.21 -20.54
C GLU A 313 54.10 -11.18 -19.01
N THR A 314 53.52 -10.18 -18.32
CA THR A 314 53.52 -10.10 -16.84
C THR A 314 52.42 -10.92 -16.18
N GLY A 315 51.56 -11.60 -16.97
CA GLY A 315 50.50 -12.45 -16.48
C GLY A 315 49.16 -11.73 -16.27
N LEU A 316 49.00 -10.55 -16.81
CA LEU A 316 47.74 -9.78 -16.77
C LEU A 316 46.94 -9.94 -18.06
#